data_05d8c425e51116b83d9062f9800ba607
#
_entry.id   05d8c425e51116b83d9062f9800ba607
#
_cell.length_a   1.000
_cell.length_b   1.000
_cell.length_c   1.000
_cell.angle_alpha   90.00
_cell.angle_beta   90.00
_cell.angle_gamma   90.00
#
_symmetry.space_group_name_H-M   'P 1'
#
loop_
_entity.id
_entity.type
_entity.pdbx_description
1 polymer ?
#
loop_
_entity_poly.entity_id
_entity_poly.type
_entity_poly.pdbx_seq_one_letter_code
_entity_poly.pdbx_strand_id
1 'polypeptide(L)'
;MRRNQVMKSHGLALRSAGEGPLLLLLHGLGSSSLDWQAQIEHFSQHYRVVALDLRGHGQSMQEGPFDVPTLAADVARWLEEQPEPAWVVGLSLGAMVALELALRLPHKVRGLVLVNGFSEFLLETPREQERHAMRLKWLRWFGMRPLAWWLGRELFPGPELAQVRHTFRLRFVRSNKKKTYKALLEALPGWSVR
;
A
#
# COMPACT_ATOMS: atom_id res chain seq x y z
N MET A 1 -10.89 -20.71 -14.23
CA MET A 1 -10.46 -19.78 -13.13
C MET A 1 -9.00 -20.09 -12.77
N ARG A 2 -8.05 -19.30 -13.23
CA ARG A 2 -6.66 -19.45 -12.78
C ARG A 2 -6.60 -18.96 -11.33
N ARG A 3 -6.11 -19.83 -10.43
CA ARG A 3 -5.96 -19.53 -9.00
C ARG A 3 -5.09 -18.30 -8.84
N ASN A 4 -5.47 -17.45 -7.90
CA ASN A 4 -4.80 -16.23 -7.42
C ASN A 4 -3.39 -16.58 -6.87
N GLN A 5 -2.46 -16.95 -7.77
CA GLN A 5 -1.10 -17.30 -7.41
C GLN A 5 -0.31 -16.03 -7.13
N VAL A 6 0.45 -16.04 -6.04
CA VAL A 6 1.42 -14.98 -5.76
C VAL A 6 2.63 -15.24 -6.65
N MET A 7 2.93 -14.28 -7.50
CA MET A 7 4.14 -14.25 -8.33
C MET A 7 5.15 -13.26 -7.71
N LYS A 8 6.40 -13.34 -8.12
CA LYS A 8 7.43 -12.37 -7.71
C LYS A 8 8.14 -11.82 -8.94
N SER A 9 8.33 -10.50 -8.96
CA SER A 9 9.09 -9.78 -9.97
C SER A 9 9.82 -8.61 -9.32
N HIS A 10 11.10 -8.42 -9.59
CA HIS A 10 11.95 -7.37 -9.00
C HIS A 10 11.90 -7.29 -7.47
N GLY A 11 11.73 -8.45 -6.79
CA GLY A 11 11.58 -8.49 -5.33
C GLY A 11 10.20 -8.09 -4.83
N LEU A 12 9.27 -7.69 -5.69
CA LEU A 12 7.88 -7.42 -5.37
C LEU A 12 7.04 -8.68 -5.57
N ALA A 13 6.18 -8.97 -4.61
CA ALA A 13 5.15 -9.99 -4.75
C ALA A 13 3.90 -9.34 -5.38
N LEU A 14 3.20 -10.09 -6.21
CA LEU A 14 2.04 -9.59 -6.91
C LEU A 14 0.97 -10.67 -7.06
N ARG A 15 -0.28 -10.22 -7.18
CA ARG A 15 -1.44 -11.01 -7.56
C ARG A 15 -1.96 -10.48 -8.88
N SER A 16 -2.26 -11.37 -9.81
CA SER A 16 -2.81 -10.96 -11.11
C SER A 16 -4.00 -11.82 -11.48
N ALA A 17 -4.99 -11.19 -12.12
CA ALA A 17 -6.15 -11.86 -12.69
C ALA A 17 -6.69 -11.06 -13.88
N GLY A 18 -7.40 -11.75 -14.79
CA GLY A 18 -8.02 -11.17 -15.98
C GLY A 18 -7.04 -10.90 -17.11
N GLU A 19 -7.59 -10.40 -18.20
CA GLU A 19 -6.92 -10.02 -19.44
C GLU A 19 -7.44 -8.65 -19.90
N GLY A 20 -6.72 -7.97 -20.80
CA GLY A 20 -7.07 -6.64 -21.30
C GLY A 20 -6.17 -5.53 -20.75
N PRO A 21 -6.62 -4.26 -20.75
CA PRO A 21 -5.82 -3.12 -20.31
C PRO A 21 -5.32 -3.28 -18.88
N LEU A 22 -4.11 -2.83 -18.59
CA LEU A 22 -3.50 -2.98 -17.27
C LEU A 22 -4.14 -2.05 -16.24
N LEU A 23 -4.62 -2.65 -15.13
CA LEU A 23 -5.07 -1.98 -13.92
C LEU A 23 -4.15 -2.34 -12.75
N LEU A 24 -3.33 -1.41 -12.31
CA LEU A 24 -2.38 -1.56 -11.22
C LEU A 24 -2.97 -1.05 -9.91
N LEU A 25 -2.97 -1.88 -8.86
CA LEU A 25 -3.51 -1.57 -7.54
C LEU A 25 -2.38 -1.51 -6.50
N LEU A 26 -2.25 -0.36 -5.82
CA LEU A 26 -1.23 -0.06 -4.81
C LEU A 26 -1.90 0.18 -3.46
N HIS A 27 -1.59 -0.65 -2.47
CA HIS A 27 -2.20 -0.64 -1.14
C HIS A 27 -1.60 0.41 -0.20
N GLY A 28 -2.29 0.69 0.91
CA GLY A 28 -1.86 1.61 1.95
C GLY A 28 -0.83 1.03 2.94
N LEU A 29 -0.31 1.88 3.82
CA LEU A 29 0.62 1.49 4.89
C LEU A 29 -0.01 0.42 5.79
N GLY A 30 0.70 -0.66 6.00
CA GLY A 30 0.25 -1.77 6.85
C GLY A 30 -0.74 -2.72 6.19
N SER A 31 -0.97 -2.57 4.89
CA SER A 31 -1.84 -3.41 4.06
C SER A 31 -1.03 -4.37 3.16
N SER A 32 -1.68 -4.98 2.18
CA SER A 32 -1.05 -5.80 1.15
C SER A 32 -2.00 -5.97 -0.05
N SER A 33 -1.54 -6.64 -1.09
CA SER A 33 -2.36 -7.03 -2.27
C SER A 33 -3.63 -7.82 -1.91
N LEU A 34 -3.66 -8.44 -0.71
CA LEU A 34 -4.84 -9.17 -0.23
C LEU A 34 -6.05 -8.29 0.02
N ASP A 35 -5.86 -7.00 0.31
CA ASP A 35 -6.96 -6.09 0.59
C ASP A 35 -7.70 -5.66 -0.69
N TRP A 36 -7.11 -5.91 -1.85
CA TRP A 36 -7.70 -5.68 -3.17
C TRP A 36 -8.50 -6.87 -3.73
N GLN A 37 -8.76 -7.91 -2.93
CA GLN A 37 -9.40 -9.14 -3.42
C GLN A 37 -10.73 -8.89 -4.14
N ALA A 38 -11.60 -8.05 -3.56
CA ALA A 38 -12.91 -7.72 -4.15
C ALA A 38 -12.76 -6.94 -5.47
N GLN A 39 -11.80 -6.00 -5.53
CA GLN A 39 -11.50 -5.23 -6.74
C GLN A 39 -10.90 -6.13 -7.83
N ILE A 40 -9.99 -7.04 -7.46
CA ILE A 40 -9.43 -8.03 -8.39
C ILE A 40 -10.56 -8.87 -9.00
N GLU A 41 -11.46 -9.41 -8.19
CA GLU A 41 -12.58 -10.24 -8.64
C GLU A 41 -13.53 -9.48 -9.57
N HIS A 42 -13.83 -8.22 -9.25
CA HIS A 42 -14.74 -7.40 -10.04
C HIS A 42 -14.10 -6.95 -11.37
N PHE A 43 -12.91 -6.34 -11.31
CA PHE A 43 -12.30 -5.71 -12.48
C PHE A 43 -11.60 -6.69 -13.42
N SER A 44 -11.26 -7.91 -12.97
CA SER A 44 -10.65 -8.93 -13.82
C SER A 44 -11.53 -9.41 -14.98
N GLN A 45 -12.80 -9.02 -15.00
CA GLN A 45 -13.70 -9.27 -16.12
C GLN A 45 -13.37 -8.42 -17.36
N HIS A 46 -12.71 -7.26 -17.17
CA HIS A 46 -12.46 -6.27 -18.22
C HIS A 46 -11.01 -5.78 -18.26
N TYR A 47 -10.21 -6.09 -17.25
CA TYR A 47 -8.84 -5.61 -17.09
C TYR A 47 -7.91 -6.75 -16.71
N ARG A 48 -6.67 -6.64 -17.11
CA ARG A 48 -5.57 -7.37 -16.48
C ARG A 48 -5.24 -6.65 -15.16
N VAL A 49 -5.83 -7.08 -14.08
CA VAL A 49 -5.64 -6.48 -12.76
C VAL A 49 -4.37 -7.04 -12.13
N VAL A 50 -3.50 -6.15 -11.66
CA VAL A 50 -2.30 -6.49 -10.90
C VAL A 50 -2.29 -5.72 -9.59
N ALA A 51 -2.29 -6.42 -8.45
CA ALA A 51 -2.12 -5.85 -7.13
C ALA A 51 -0.72 -6.22 -6.60
N LEU A 52 0.11 -5.20 -6.33
CA LEU A 52 1.46 -5.36 -5.80
C LEU A 52 1.46 -5.30 -4.28
N ASP A 53 2.31 -6.14 -3.65
CA ASP A 53 2.78 -5.88 -2.30
C ASP A 53 3.94 -4.88 -2.41
N LEU A 54 3.80 -3.69 -1.85
CA LEU A 54 4.88 -2.71 -1.81
C LEU A 54 6.04 -3.21 -0.95
N ARG A 55 7.27 -2.74 -1.22
CA ARG A 55 8.45 -3.03 -0.39
C ARG A 55 8.10 -2.89 1.10
N GLY A 56 8.55 -3.84 1.90
CA GLY A 56 8.29 -3.86 3.35
C GLY A 56 6.93 -4.42 3.75
N HIS A 57 6.07 -4.80 2.80
CA HIS A 57 4.74 -5.33 3.04
C HIS A 57 4.57 -6.74 2.45
N GLY A 58 3.60 -7.46 2.99
CA GLY A 58 3.18 -8.76 2.47
C GLY A 58 4.33 -9.74 2.25
N GLN A 59 4.46 -10.21 1.02
CA GLN A 59 5.49 -11.16 0.60
C GLN A 59 6.61 -10.51 -0.23
N SER A 60 6.60 -9.17 -0.36
CA SER A 60 7.66 -8.41 -1.01
C SER A 60 8.93 -8.32 -0.17
N MET A 61 10.03 -7.84 -0.78
CA MET A 61 11.31 -7.65 -0.11
C MET A 61 11.17 -6.83 1.17
N GLN A 62 11.91 -7.23 2.22
CA GLN A 62 11.83 -6.64 3.56
C GLN A 62 13.04 -5.81 3.93
N GLU A 63 13.85 -5.43 2.93
CA GLU A 63 15.08 -4.65 3.09
C GLU A 63 14.85 -3.22 2.60
N GLY A 64 15.36 -2.23 3.35
CA GLY A 64 15.17 -0.80 3.08
C GLY A 64 16.22 -0.22 2.14
N PRO A 65 16.08 1.05 1.77
CA PRO A 65 15.24 2.09 2.39
C PRO A 65 13.73 1.93 2.13
N PHE A 66 12.91 2.64 2.93
CA PHE A 66 11.44 2.51 2.92
C PHE A 66 10.73 3.86 2.73
N ASP A 67 11.36 4.80 2.05
CA ASP A 67 10.74 6.08 1.67
C ASP A 67 9.86 5.95 0.42
N VAL A 68 8.95 6.90 0.23
CA VAL A 68 8.01 6.90 -0.91
C VAL A 68 8.72 6.88 -2.26
N PRO A 69 9.79 7.69 -2.50
CA PRO A 69 10.55 7.65 -3.74
C PRO A 69 11.16 6.27 -4.05
N THR A 70 11.65 5.55 -3.05
CA THR A 70 12.19 4.19 -3.22
C THR A 70 11.08 3.18 -3.55
N LEU A 71 9.93 3.27 -2.87
CA LEU A 71 8.78 2.41 -3.18
C LEU A 71 8.30 2.65 -4.62
N ALA A 72 8.24 3.90 -5.04
CA ALA A 72 7.85 4.27 -6.40
C ALA A 72 8.87 3.76 -7.44
N ALA A 73 10.18 3.82 -7.14
CA ALA A 73 11.21 3.29 -8.01
C ALA A 73 11.11 1.77 -8.21
N ASP A 74 10.71 1.03 -7.17
CA ASP A 74 10.46 -0.41 -7.32
C ASP A 74 9.30 -0.71 -8.24
N VAL A 75 8.18 0.01 -8.06
CA VAL A 75 6.99 -0.11 -8.92
C VAL A 75 7.31 0.33 -10.34
N ALA A 76 8.10 1.39 -10.51
CA ALA A 76 8.52 1.90 -11.81
C ALA A 76 9.31 0.85 -12.60
N ARG A 77 10.28 0.17 -11.99
CA ARG A 77 11.03 -0.91 -12.63
C ARG A 77 10.15 -2.04 -13.13
N TRP A 78 9.15 -2.42 -12.33
CA TRP A 78 8.18 -3.42 -12.74
C TRP A 78 7.28 -2.92 -13.88
N LEU A 79 6.79 -1.67 -13.80
CA LEU A 79 5.88 -1.09 -14.78
C LEU A 79 6.56 -0.83 -16.13
N GLU A 80 7.85 -0.47 -16.13
CA GLU A 80 8.63 -0.25 -17.34
C GLU A 80 8.63 -1.47 -18.26
N GLU A 81 8.68 -2.67 -17.71
CA GLU A 81 8.64 -3.92 -18.45
C GLU A 81 7.25 -4.30 -18.98
N GLN A 82 6.21 -3.59 -18.59
CA GLN A 82 4.88 -3.89 -19.09
C GLN A 82 4.71 -3.34 -20.52
N PRO A 83 4.04 -4.09 -21.42
CA PRO A 83 3.92 -3.68 -22.84
C PRO A 83 3.09 -2.42 -23.01
N GLU A 84 2.18 -2.11 -22.09
CA GLU A 84 1.25 -1.00 -22.20
C GLU A 84 1.17 -0.15 -20.94
N PRO A 85 0.75 1.14 -21.06
CA PRO A 85 0.51 2.01 -19.90
C PRO A 85 -0.63 1.48 -19.02
N ALA A 86 -0.50 1.70 -17.70
CA ALA A 86 -1.45 1.26 -16.69
C ALA A 86 -2.41 2.36 -16.24
N TRP A 87 -3.65 1.99 -15.94
CA TRP A 87 -4.46 2.70 -14.98
C TRP A 87 -3.93 2.36 -13.58
N VAL A 88 -3.62 3.37 -12.77
CA VAL A 88 -3.04 3.16 -11.44
C VAL A 88 -4.01 3.63 -10.36
N VAL A 89 -4.37 2.72 -9.47
CA VAL A 89 -5.21 3.00 -8.29
C VAL A 89 -4.33 2.89 -7.05
N GLY A 90 -4.20 3.98 -6.30
CA GLY A 90 -3.44 4.03 -5.07
C GLY A 90 -4.30 4.38 -3.86
N LEU A 91 -4.14 3.65 -2.76
CA LEU A 91 -4.78 3.93 -1.48
C LEU A 91 -3.75 4.47 -0.47
N SER A 92 -3.98 5.66 0.08
CA SER A 92 -3.12 6.27 1.13
C SER A 92 -1.64 6.28 0.73
N LEU A 93 -0.75 5.50 1.37
CA LEU A 93 0.64 5.32 0.94
C LEU A 93 0.75 4.93 -0.54
N GLY A 94 -0.12 4.04 -1.02
CA GLY A 94 -0.16 3.65 -2.44
C GLY A 94 -0.52 4.82 -3.37
N ALA A 95 -1.30 5.80 -2.90
CA ALA A 95 -1.58 7.02 -3.66
C ALA A 95 -0.36 7.95 -3.74
N MET A 96 0.43 8.06 -2.66
CA MET A 96 1.71 8.78 -2.66
C MET A 96 2.69 8.13 -3.67
N VAL A 97 2.80 6.81 -3.63
CA VAL A 97 3.61 6.03 -4.59
C VAL A 97 3.11 6.22 -6.03
N ALA A 98 1.79 6.24 -6.25
CA ALA A 98 1.20 6.45 -7.57
C ALA A 98 1.50 7.86 -8.14
N LEU A 99 1.50 8.89 -7.30
CA LEU A 99 1.90 10.25 -7.70
C LEU A 99 3.38 10.29 -8.12
N GLU A 100 4.28 9.76 -7.30
CA GLU A 100 5.71 9.65 -7.64
C GLU A 100 5.93 8.84 -8.93
N LEU A 101 5.19 7.75 -9.10
CA LEU A 101 5.25 6.91 -10.28
C LEU A 101 4.86 7.69 -11.55
N ALA A 102 3.77 8.48 -11.49
CA ALA A 102 3.31 9.28 -12.62
C ALA A 102 4.32 10.37 -13.02
N LEU A 103 5.04 10.96 -12.06
CA LEU A 103 6.10 11.92 -12.35
C LEU A 103 7.34 11.25 -12.97
N ARG A 104 7.68 10.05 -12.52
CA ARG A 104 8.85 9.29 -13.02
C ARG A 104 8.62 8.69 -14.40
N LEU A 105 7.43 8.15 -14.63
CA LEU A 105 7.07 7.40 -15.84
C LEU A 105 5.72 7.88 -16.41
N PRO A 106 5.62 9.15 -16.83
CA PRO A 106 4.35 9.70 -17.34
C PRO A 106 3.83 8.93 -18.56
N HIS A 107 4.71 8.37 -19.38
CA HIS A 107 4.35 7.58 -20.56
C HIS A 107 3.82 6.18 -20.23
N LYS A 108 4.04 5.67 -19.01
CA LYS A 108 3.54 4.37 -18.52
C LYS A 108 2.30 4.50 -17.63
N VAL A 109 1.86 5.71 -17.32
CA VAL A 109 0.66 5.96 -16.51
C VAL A 109 -0.43 6.56 -17.39
N ARG A 110 -1.46 5.77 -17.68
CA ARG A 110 -2.63 6.20 -18.47
C ARG A 110 -3.54 7.14 -17.68
N GLY A 111 -3.66 6.93 -16.38
CA GLY A 111 -4.43 7.74 -15.46
C GLY A 111 -4.32 7.25 -14.03
N LEU A 112 -4.72 8.12 -13.08
CA LEU A 112 -4.62 7.88 -11.64
C LEU A 112 -6.00 7.90 -10.99
N VAL A 113 -6.21 6.98 -10.04
CA VAL A 113 -7.27 7.05 -9.04
C VAL A 113 -6.62 7.08 -7.67
N LEU A 114 -6.73 8.20 -6.98
CA LEU A 114 -6.11 8.44 -5.68
C LEU A 114 -7.17 8.38 -4.59
N VAL A 115 -7.10 7.35 -3.74
CA VAL A 115 -8.04 7.12 -2.64
C VAL A 115 -7.37 7.52 -1.33
N ASN A 116 -7.92 8.51 -0.63
CA ASN A 116 -7.36 9.06 0.61
C ASN A 116 -5.86 9.37 0.49
N GLY A 117 -5.46 9.91 -0.67
CA GLY A 117 -4.09 10.25 -0.98
C GLY A 117 -3.73 11.65 -0.53
N PHE A 118 -2.44 11.88 -0.43
CA PHE A 118 -1.85 13.17 -0.09
C PHE A 118 -0.81 13.53 -1.14
N SER A 119 -0.67 14.82 -1.46
CA SER A 119 0.44 15.35 -2.27
C SER A 119 1.70 15.62 -1.41
N GLU A 120 1.52 15.67 -0.11
CA GLU A 120 2.56 15.86 0.88
C GLU A 120 2.17 15.19 2.20
N PHE A 121 3.14 14.77 2.99
CA PHE A 121 2.93 14.20 4.31
C PHE A 121 3.73 15.01 5.34
N LEU A 122 3.16 16.15 5.69
CA LEU A 122 3.71 17.07 6.70
C LEU A 122 2.95 16.88 8.02
N LEU A 123 3.69 16.86 9.12
CA LEU A 123 3.11 16.84 10.47
C LEU A 123 3.03 18.27 10.99
N GLU A 124 2.12 19.06 10.45
CA GLU A 124 2.03 20.49 10.69
C GLU A 124 1.34 20.81 12.03
N THR A 125 0.32 20.05 12.37
CA THR A 125 -0.45 20.29 13.59
C THR A 125 0.08 19.48 14.78
N PRO A 126 -0.01 20.01 16.01
CA PRO A 126 0.34 19.25 17.22
C PRO A 126 -0.41 17.92 17.33
N ARG A 127 -1.67 17.88 16.87
CA ARG A 127 -2.49 16.66 16.85
C ARG A 127 -1.93 15.58 15.92
N GLU A 128 -1.46 15.95 14.74
CA GLU A 128 -0.83 15.03 13.78
C GLU A 128 0.49 14.49 14.33
N GLN A 129 1.31 15.37 14.87
CA GLN A 129 2.57 15.02 15.52
C GLN A 129 2.36 14.04 16.67
N GLU A 130 1.38 14.32 17.53
CA GLU A 130 1.02 13.46 18.67
C GLU A 130 0.51 12.10 18.21
N ARG A 131 -0.39 12.06 17.21
CA ARG A 131 -0.91 10.79 16.64
C ARG A 131 0.21 9.96 16.03
N HIS A 132 1.11 10.59 15.30
CA HIS A 132 2.26 9.90 14.71
C HIS A 132 3.20 9.36 15.79
N ALA A 133 3.56 10.18 16.77
CA ALA A 133 4.38 9.78 17.92
C ALA A 133 3.73 8.66 18.73
N MET A 134 2.42 8.72 18.92
CA MET A 134 1.65 7.68 19.62
C MET A 134 1.71 6.34 18.87
N ARG A 135 1.59 6.32 17.53
CA ARG A 135 1.75 5.11 16.72
C ARG A 135 3.12 4.46 16.92
N LEU A 136 4.19 5.27 16.89
CA LEU A 136 5.55 4.81 17.15
C LEU A 136 5.73 4.29 18.57
N LYS A 137 5.18 4.98 19.57
CA LYS A 137 5.19 4.59 20.98
C LYS A 137 4.46 3.24 21.18
N TRP A 138 3.25 3.10 20.66
CA TRP A 138 2.50 1.85 20.74
C TRP A 138 3.24 0.69 20.08
N LEU A 139 3.81 0.94 18.89
CA LEU A 139 4.59 -0.06 18.18
C LEU A 139 5.83 -0.49 18.98
N ARG A 140 6.53 0.48 19.58
CA ARG A 140 7.76 0.23 20.36
C ARG A 140 7.47 -0.63 21.59
N TRP A 141 6.48 -0.25 22.38
CA TRP A 141 6.21 -0.84 23.69
C TRP A 141 5.32 -2.07 23.64
N PHE A 142 4.32 -2.07 22.80
CA PHE A 142 3.28 -3.11 22.78
C PHE A 142 3.32 -4.00 21.52
N GLY A 143 4.00 -3.58 20.46
CA GLY A 143 4.15 -4.34 19.23
C GLY A 143 2.95 -4.25 18.28
N MET A 144 2.93 -5.17 17.29
CA MET A 144 1.98 -5.11 16.16
C MET A 144 0.53 -5.42 16.54
N ARG A 145 0.27 -6.37 17.46
CA ARG A 145 -1.10 -6.79 17.79
C ARG A 145 -1.91 -5.69 18.49
N PRO A 146 -1.42 -5.05 19.57
CA PRO A 146 -2.11 -3.93 20.20
C PRO A 146 -2.22 -2.71 19.27
N LEU A 147 -1.20 -2.43 18.45
CA LEU A 147 -1.28 -1.38 17.44
C LEU A 147 -2.40 -1.66 16.43
N ALA A 148 -2.52 -2.89 15.92
CA ALA A 148 -3.61 -3.30 15.03
C ALA A 148 -4.99 -3.16 15.68
N TRP A 149 -5.09 -3.44 16.98
CA TRP A 149 -6.33 -3.28 17.72
C TRP A 149 -6.75 -1.81 17.83
N TRP A 150 -5.80 -0.94 18.17
CA TRP A 150 -6.03 0.49 18.27
C TRP A 150 -6.38 1.10 16.90
N LEU A 151 -5.57 0.85 15.86
CA LEU A 151 -5.82 1.30 14.49
C LEU A 151 -7.15 0.80 13.95
N GLY A 152 -7.51 -0.44 14.23
CA GLY A 152 -8.78 -1.00 13.77
C GLY A 152 -9.99 -0.27 14.36
N ARG A 153 -9.91 0.22 15.61
CA ARG A 153 -10.98 1.03 16.21
C ARG A 153 -11.03 2.45 15.66
N GLU A 154 -9.87 3.01 15.35
CA GLU A 154 -9.76 4.35 14.77
C GLU A 154 -10.27 4.39 13.32
N LEU A 155 -9.89 3.40 12.50
CA LEU A 155 -10.25 3.36 11.08
C LEU A 155 -11.68 2.87 10.82
N PHE A 156 -12.19 2.01 11.69
CA PHE A 156 -13.52 1.39 11.55
C PHE A 156 -14.32 1.59 12.84
N PRO A 157 -14.80 2.81 13.10
CA PRO A 157 -15.47 3.14 14.37
C PRO A 157 -16.83 2.52 14.47
N GLY A 158 -17.64 2.11 14.65
CA GLY A 158 -19.02 1.60 14.72
C GLY A 158 -19.09 0.09 14.99
N PRO A 159 -20.09 -0.37 15.73
CA PRO A 159 -20.27 -1.78 16.06
C PRO A 159 -20.52 -2.65 14.83
N GLU A 160 -21.17 -2.13 13.80
CA GLU A 160 -21.47 -2.78 12.51
C GLU A 160 -20.20 -3.19 11.74
N LEU A 161 -19.08 -2.49 11.98
CA LEU A 161 -17.78 -2.77 11.35
C LEU A 161 -16.92 -3.78 12.13
N ALA A 162 -17.48 -4.48 13.10
CA ALA A 162 -16.75 -5.45 13.94
C ALA A 162 -16.04 -6.52 13.13
N GLN A 163 -16.69 -7.07 12.09
CA GLN A 163 -16.10 -8.08 11.22
C GLN A 163 -14.97 -7.50 10.34
N VAL A 164 -15.15 -6.28 9.84
CA VAL A 164 -14.11 -5.55 9.08
C VAL A 164 -12.88 -5.33 9.97
N ARG A 165 -13.08 -4.85 11.21
CA ARG A 165 -11.99 -4.68 12.19
C ARG A 165 -11.25 -5.99 12.48
N HIS A 166 -11.99 -7.08 12.63
CA HIS A 166 -11.37 -8.38 12.87
C HIS A 166 -10.47 -8.79 11.71
N THR A 167 -10.99 -8.74 10.48
CA THR A 167 -10.24 -9.04 9.27
C THR A 167 -9.02 -8.14 9.10
N PHE A 168 -9.18 -6.82 9.29
CA PHE A 168 -8.09 -5.86 9.27
C PHE A 168 -6.96 -6.24 10.25
N ARG A 169 -7.30 -6.53 11.51
CA ARG A 169 -6.30 -6.88 12.54
C ARG A 169 -5.48 -8.11 12.15
N LEU A 170 -6.15 -9.14 11.67
CA LEU A 170 -5.48 -10.38 11.25
C LEU A 170 -4.53 -10.12 10.06
N ARG A 171 -5.01 -9.41 9.04
CA ARG A 171 -4.22 -9.07 7.85
C ARG A 171 -3.05 -8.16 8.19
N PHE A 172 -3.29 -7.11 8.97
CA PHE A 172 -2.27 -6.16 9.41
C PHE A 172 -1.09 -6.85 10.11
N VAL A 173 -1.37 -7.72 11.09
CA VAL A 173 -0.32 -8.44 11.82
C VAL A 173 0.41 -9.45 10.92
N ARG A 174 -0.32 -10.11 10.02
CA ARG A 174 0.24 -11.14 9.12
C ARG A 174 1.11 -10.53 8.02
N SER A 175 0.72 -9.37 7.50
CA SER A 175 1.38 -8.74 6.33
C SER A 175 2.55 -7.83 6.71
N ASN A 176 2.78 -7.56 8.00
CA ASN A 176 3.78 -6.59 8.42
C ASN A 176 4.72 -7.11 9.48
N LYS A 177 6.03 -6.84 9.31
CA LYS A 177 7.04 -7.03 10.34
C LYS A 177 7.21 -5.75 11.14
N LYS A 178 7.34 -5.85 12.45
CA LYS A 178 7.51 -4.69 13.36
C LYS A 178 8.63 -3.74 12.90
N LYS A 179 9.81 -4.30 12.59
CA LYS A 179 10.98 -3.53 12.14
C LYS A 179 10.69 -2.72 10.88
N THR A 180 10.11 -3.36 9.87
CA THR A 180 9.83 -2.76 8.56
C THR A 180 8.72 -1.71 8.66
N TYR A 181 7.62 -2.05 9.36
CA TYR A 181 6.52 -1.11 9.56
C TYR A 181 6.97 0.15 10.31
N LYS A 182 7.85 0.00 11.33
CA LYS A 182 8.46 1.12 12.03
C LYS A 182 9.26 2.02 11.09
N ALA A 183 10.13 1.42 10.28
CA ALA A 183 10.96 2.18 9.33
C ALA A 183 10.13 2.93 8.28
N LEU A 184 9.08 2.28 7.74
CA LEU A 184 8.11 2.93 6.85
C LEU A 184 7.42 4.12 7.53
N LEU A 185 6.93 3.93 8.76
CA LEU A 185 6.25 4.99 9.48
C LEU A 185 7.17 6.17 9.79
N GLU A 186 8.44 5.94 10.10
CA GLU A 186 9.45 6.97 10.36
C GLU A 186 9.89 7.72 9.09
N ALA A 187 9.79 7.10 7.91
CA ALA A 187 10.23 7.68 6.66
C ALA A 187 9.16 8.55 5.95
N LEU A 188 7.90 8.52 6.40
CA LEU A 188 6.81 9.27 5.75
C LEU A 188 6.87 10.79 5.99
N PRO A 189 7.15 11.30 7.22
CA PRO A 189 7.15 12.74 7.48
C PRO A 189 8.17 13.50 6.62
N GLY A 190 7.73 14.63 6.05
CA GLY A 190 8.57 15.46 5.20
C GLY A 190 8.52 15.10 3.71
N TRP A 191 7.82 14.02 3.32
CA TRP A 191 7.61 13.72 1.92
C TRP A 191 6.62 14.71 1.27
N SER A 192 6.97 15.17 0.07
CA SER A 192 6.08 15.98 -0.77
C SER A 192 6.38 15.71 -2.25
N VAL A 193 5.36 15.78 -3.08
CA VAL A 193 5.48 15.83 -4.54
C VAL A 193 5.81 17.27 -4.93
N ARG A 194 7.03 17.52 -5.38
CA ARG A 194 7.48 18.83 -5.90
C ARG A 194 8.08 18.69 -7.28
#